data_6c1136d66d4dcf6447d48e7dbcdc4c35
#
_entry.id   6c1136d66d4dcf6447d48e7dbcdc4c35
#
_cell.length_a   1.000
_cell.length_b   1.000
_cell.length_c   1.000
_cell.angle_alpha   90.00
_cell.angle_beta   90.00
_cell.angle_gamma   90.00
#
_symmetry.space_group_name_H-M   'P 1'
#
loop_
_entity.id
_entity.type
_entity.pdbx_description
1 polymer ?
#
loop_
_entity_poly.entity_id
_entity_poly.type
_entity_poly.pdbx_seq_one_letter_code
_entity_poly.pdbx_strand_id
1 'polypeptide(L)'
;MTAAQWRQVREIFEEAVELDDRTRQLYLAAACADDAELRREVELMLTADEAAPAFLESSPFDQLRSEQSLTSDELPAGERLGPYRLLHQIGRGGMGTVWLAERDDAQFRQQVAIKIIRRGMDTDDILRRFRTERQILATLNHPNIARLLDGGSTPDGRPYYVMEYIAGRSIDEYCAASELSVAERLHLFRSVCAAVSYAHQRLVIHRDLKPSNMLVTDDGTVKLLDFGIARLLTPEAGELTVTATRYGIMTPAYASPEQASGGSITTASDVYSLGVVLYELLTGQRPYQFTTTRPDEIVRVICEQEPEPPSRIRKAEVGSRNS
;
A
#
# COMPACT_ATOMS: atom_id res chain seq x y z
N MET A 1 -9.93 -23.41 -6.61
CA MET A 1 -11.40 -23.29 -6.39
C MET A 1 -12.09 -22.74 -7.63
N THR A 2 -13.29 -23.22 -7.99
CA THR A 2 -14.11 -22.74 -9.11
C THR A 2 -14.96 -21.55 -8.70
N ALA A 3 -15.50 -20.78 -9.66
CA ALA A 3 -16.41 -19.66 -9.38
C ALA A 3 -17.70 -20.07 -8.61
N ALA A 4 -18.12 -21.34 -8.74
CA ALA A 4 -19.26 -21.90 -7.99
C ALA A 4 -18.87 -22.15 -6.52
N GLN A 5 -17.68 -22.70 -6.26
CA GLN A 5 -17.16 -22.90 -4.93
C GLN A 5 -16.94 -21.58 -4.19
N TRP A 6 -16.45 -20.53 -4.87
CA TRP A 6 -16.31 -19.21 -4.26
C TRP A 6 -17.65 -18.55 -3.88
N ARG A 7 -18.70 -18.76 -4.64
CA ARG A 7 -20.04 -18.32 -4.25
C ARG A 7 -20.50 -19.02 -2.97
N GLN A 8 -20.27 -20.31 -2.86
CA GLN A 8 -20.61 -21.11 -1.69
C GLN A 8 -19.79 -20.69 -0.45
N VAL A 9 -18.49 -20.43 -0.59
CA VAL A 9 -17.65 -19.86 0.48
C VAL A 9 -18.24 -18.56 0.99
N ARG A 10 -18.63 -17.68 0.08
CA ARG A 10 -19.18 -16.37 0.43
C ARG A 10 -20.52 -16.48 1.17
N GLU A 11 -21.44 -17.30 0.68
CA GLU A 11 -22.74 -17.52 1.32
C GLU A 11 -22.57 -18.05 2.75
N ILE A 12 -21.69 -19.03 2.95
CA ILE A 12 -21.41 -19.60 4.27
C ILE A 12 -20.74 -18.57 5.19
N PHE A 13 -19.83 -17.76 4.66
CA PHE A 13 -19.16 -16.71 5.44
C PHE A 13 -20.15 -15.62 5.90
N GLU A 14 -21.01 -15.12 5.00
CA GLU A 14 -22.00 -14.08 5.31
C GLU A 14 -22.97 -14.51 6.43
N GLU A 15 -23.33 -15.80 6.50
CA GLU A 15 -24.14 -16.33 7.59
C GLU A 15 -23.31 -16.59 8.86
N ALA A 16 -22.08 -17.09 8.72
CA ALA A 16 -21.24 -17.46 9.86
C ALA A 16 -20.73 -16.25 10.66
N VAL A 17 -20.54 -15.09 10.01
CA VAL A 17 -20.01 -13.87 10.66
C VAL A 17 -20.98 -13.29 11.69
N GLU A 18 -22.29 -13.47 11.49
CA GLU A 18 -23.33 -12.98 12.39
C GLU A 18 -23.58 -13.89 13.62
N LEU A 19 -22.92 -15.06 13.67
CA LEU A 19 -23.14 -16.06 14.72
C LEU A 19 -22.09 -15.94 15.83
N ASP A 20 -22.51 -16.22 17.08
CA ASP A 20 -21.58 -16.43 18.20
C ASP A 20 -20.68 -17.66 17.97
N ASP A 21 -19.51 -17.71 18.62
CA ASP A 21 -18.47 -18.74 18.40
C ASP A 21 -19.00 -20.17 18.50
N ARG A 22 -19.90 -20.45 19.41
CA ARG A 22 -20.43 -21.82 19.61
C ARG A 22 -21.41 -22.19 18.50
N THR A 23 -22.27 -21.31 18.12
CA THR A 23 -23.27 -21.49 17.05
C THR A 23 -22.58 -21.52 15.70
N ARG A 24 -21.54 -20.68 15.51
CA ARG A 24 -20.69 -20.63 14.31
C ARG A 24 -20.00 -21.99 14.04
N GLN A 25 -19.41 -22.60 15.06
CA GLN A 25 -18.76 -23.90 14.89
C GLN A 25 -19.73 -25.01 14.47
N LEU A 26 -20.95 -25.01 15.01
CA LEU A 26 -21.98 -25.99 14.64
C LEU A 26 -22.48 -25.72 13.21
N TYR A 27 -22.67 -24.46 12.84
CA TYR A 27 -23.07 -24.07 11.50
C TYR A 27 -22.01 -24.45 10.45
N LEU A 28 -20.73 -24.14 10.69
CA LEU A 28 -19.63 -24.52 9.79
C LEU A 28 -19.49 -26.04 9.62
N ALA A 29 -19.70 -26.81 10.69
CA ALA A 29 -19.68 -28.27 10.61
C ALA A 29 -20.82 -28.81 9.73
N ALA A 30 -21.98 -28.16 9.72
CA ALA A 30 -23.12 -28.56 8.89
C ALA A 30 -23.00 -28.04 7.45
N ALA A 31 -22.62 -26.78 7.26
CA ALA A 31 -22.60 -26.11 5.95
C ALA A 31 -21.42 -26.57 5.07
N CYS A 32 -20.26 -26.86 5.67
CA CYS A 32 -19.09 -27.36 4.94
C CYS A 32 -19.04 -28.90 4.85
N ALA A 33 -19.86 -29.60 5.65
CA ALA A 33 -19.92 -31.06 5.71
C ALA A 33 -18.53 -31.74 5.62
N ASP A 34 -18.27 -32.53 4.58
CA ASP A 34 -17.00 -33.25 4.37
C ASP A 34 -16.01 -32.48 3.47
N ASP A 35 -16.31 -31.24 3.05
CA ASP A 35 -15.42 -30.43 2.24
C ASP A 35 -14.47 -29.61 3.13
N ALA A 36 -13.31 -30.23 3.43
CA ALA A 36 -12.27 -29.61 4.24
C ALA A 36 -11.64 -28.37 3.59
N GLU A 37 -11.63 -28.27 2.27
CA GLU A 37 -11.09 -27.13 1.54
C GLU A 37 -12.04 -25.94 1.64
N LEU A 38 -13.33 -26.17 1.45
CA LEU A 38 -14.39 -25.17 1.63
C LEU A 38 -14.38 -24.62 3.06
N ARG A 39 -14.34 -25.51 4.06
CA ARG A 39 -14.28 -25.12 5.47
C ARG A 39 -13.07 -24.26 5.78
N ARG A 40 -11.89 -24.64 5.31
CA ARG A 40 -10.64 -23.89 5.51
C ARG A 40 -10.72 -22.48 4.94
N GLU A 41 -11.29 -22.31 3.76
CA GLU A 41 -11.43 -20.99 3.15
C GLU A 41 -12.39 -20.08 3.92
N VAL A 42 -13.52 -20.63 4.40
CA VAL A 42 -14.46 -19.87 5.25
C VAL A 42 -13.82 -19.48 6.58
N GLU A 43 -13.09 -20.40 7.25
CA GLU A 43 -12.39 -20.11 8.51
C GLU A 43 -11.29 -19.05 8.31
N LEU A 44 -10.58 -19.04 7.17
CA LEU A 44 -9.62 -17.98 6.82
C LEU A 44 -10.29 -16.63 6.69
N MET A 45 -11.48 -16.56 6.07
CA MET A 45 -12.23 -15.30 5.94
C MET A 45 -12.74 -14.80 7.30
N LEU A 46 -13.22 -15.68 8.17
CA LEU A 46 -13.68 -15.32 9.51
C LEU A 46 -12.53 -14.80 10.39
N THR A 47 -11.36 -15.46 10.33
CA THR A 47 -10.16 -15.01 11.06
C THR A 47 -9.68 -13.64 10.57
N ALA A 48 -9.78 -13.36 9.27
CA ALA A 48 -9.46 -12.06 8.69
C ALA A 48 -10.44 -10.97 9.15
N ASP A 49 -11.72 -11.29 9.33
CA ASP A 49 -12.75 -10.37 9.81
C ASP A 49 -12.56 -10.03 11.30
N GLU A 50 -12.22 -10.99 12.14
CA GLU A 50 -11.94 -10.78 13.57
C GLU A 50 -10.68 -9.91 13.83
N ALA A 51 -9.73 -9.91 12.90
CA ALA A 51 -8.51 -9.09 12.96
C ALA A 51 -8.73 -7.62 12.46
N ALA A 52 -9.94 -7.25 12.15
CA ALA A 52 -10.35 -6.03 11.46
C ALA A 52 -9.87 -4.68 12.02
N PRO A 53 -9.80 -4.42 13.32
CA PRO A 53 -9.37 -3.11 13.85
C PRO A 53 -7.92 -2.76 13.54
N ALA A 54 -7.04 -3.75 13.46
CA ALA A 54 -5.63 -3.58 13.14
C ALA A 54 -5.33 -3.50 11.62
N PHE A 55 -6.32 -3.86 10.80
CA PHE A 55 -6.24 -3.89 9.34
C PHE A 55 -6.14 -2.51 8.67
N LEU A 56 -6.66 -1.49 9.31
CA LEU A 56 -6.71 -0.14 8.73
C LEU A 56 -5.40 0.63 8.86
N GLU A 57 -4.50 0.19 9.73
CA GLU A 57 -3.19 0.81 9.95
C GLU A 57 -2.04 0.06 9.26
N SER A 58 -2.21 -1.24 9.02
CA SER A 58 -1.25 -2.10 8.32
C SER A 58 -1.98 -2.98 7.29
N SER A 59 -1.28 -3.44 6.25
CA SER A 59 -1.86 -4.41 5.32
C SER A 59 -2.23 -5.70 6.07
N PRO A 60 -3.42 -6.31 5.83
CA PRO A 60 -3.84 -7.56 6.51
C PRO A 60 -2.85 -8.70 6.34
N PHE A 61 -2.05 -8.65 5.27
CA PHE A 61 -0.96 -9.60 5.05
C PHE A 61 0.19 -9.46 6.04
N ASP A 62 0.34 -8.34 6.72
CA ASP A 62 1.44 -8.15 7.69
C ASP A 62 1.14 -8.85 9.02
N GLN A 63 -0.11 -9.02 9.39
CA GLN A 63 -0.52 -9.70 10.64
C GLN A 63 -0.70 -11.22 10.50
N LEU A 64 -1.24 -11.71 9.39
CA LEU A 64 -1.33 -13.15 9.10
C LEU A 64 0.05 -13.82 8.96
N ARG A 65 1.12 -13.04 8.86
CA ARG A 65 2.49 -13.54 8.71
C ARG A 65 3.28 -13.65 10.02
N SER A 66 2.81 -13.08 11.13
CA SER A 66 3.49 -13.24 12.42
C SER A 66 3.36 -14.67 12.99
N GLU A 67 2.39 -15.45 12.51
CA GLU A 67 2.13 -16.81 13.03
C GLU A 67 2.37 -17.96 12.04
N GLN A 68 2.54 -17.72 10.72
CA GLN A 68 2.59 -18.80 9.73
C GLN A 68 3.74 -18.73 8.71
N SER A 69 4.82 -18.01 8.93
CA SER A 69 5.88 -18.02 7.93
C SER A 69 7.29 -18.27 8.47
N LEU A 70 7.55 -19.52 8.76
CA LEU A 70 8.87 -20.13 8.59
C LEU A 70 8.97 -20.73 7.16
N THR A 71 8.73 -19.93 6.12
CA THR A 71 9.01 -20.31 4.73
C THR A 71 9.78 -19.19 4.04
N SER A 72 11.05 -19.37 3.94
CA SER A 72 12.09 -19.03 2.91
C SER A 72 11.86 -17.86 1.90
N ASP A 73 11.04 -16.85 2.18
CA ASP A 73 10.86 -15.70 1.28
C ASP A 73 11.76 -14.50 1.67
N GLU A 74 12.40 -14.56 2.82
CA GLU A 74 13.28 -13.51 3.33
C GLU A 74 14.72 -13.79 2.90
N LEU A 75 15.29 -12.81 2.21
CA LEU A 75 16.74 -12.83 1.95
C LEU A 75 17.46 -12.51 3.27
N PRO A 76 18.56 -13.19 3.61
CA PRO A 76 19.31 -12.88 4.81
C PRO A 76 20.02 -11.53 4.70
N ALA A 77 20.18 -10.84 5.83
CA ALA A 77 21.06 -9.69 5.90
C ALA A 77 22.49 -10.11 5.48
N GLY A 78 23.16 -9.25 4.72
CA GLY A 78 24.48 -9.52 4.15
C GLY A 78 24.45 -10.16 2.76
N GLU A 79 23.29 -10.59 2.25
CA GLU A 79 23.19 -11.13 0.90
C GLU A 79 23.50 -10.06 -0.15
N ARG A 80 24.07 -10.52 -1.29
CA ARG A 80 24.46 -9.66 -2.39
C ARG A 80 23.48 -9.76 -3.56
N LEU A 81 23.01 -8.61 -4.01
CA LEU A 81 22.23 -8.45 -5.23
C LEU A 81 23.03 -7.60 -6.23
N GLY A 82 23.76 -8.25 -7.12
CA GLY A 82 24.73 -7.56 -7.97
C GLY A 82 25.80 -6.84 -7.14
N PRO A 83 26.02 -5.52 -7.36
CA PRO A 83 27.01 -4.75 -6.60
C PRO A 83 26.51 -4.30 -5.21
N TYR A 84 25.29 -4.67 -4.82
CA TYR A 84 24.64 -4.20 -3.58
C TYR A 84 24.64 -5.28 -2.51
N ARG A 85 24.98 -4.91 -1.27
CA ARG A 85 24.91 -5.76 -0.10
C ARG A 85 23.73 -5.32 0.78
N LEU A 86 22.80 -6.22 1.06
CA LEU A 86 21.65 -5.98 1.92
C LEU A 86 22.12 -5.78 3.37
N LEU A 87 21.67 -4.72 4.03
CA LEU A 87 22.00 -4.42 5.41
C LEU A 87 20.89 -4.86 6.35
N HIS A 88 19.74 -4.21 6.30
CA HIS A 88 18.55 -4.58 7.05
C HIS A 88 17.28 -4.14 6.32
N GLN A 89 16.18 -4.77 6.65
CA GLN A 89 14.88 -4.43 6.11
C GLN A 89 14.39 -3.11 6.74
N ILE A 90 13.93 -2.17 5.90
CA ILE A 90 13.42 -0.85 6.31
C ILE A 90 11.92 -0.70 6.02
N GLY A 91 11.33 -1.63 5.27
CA GLY A 91 9.89 -1.61 4.98
C GLY A 91 9.41 -2.96 4.48
N ARG A 92 8.12 -3.24 4.72
CA ARG A 92 7.41 -4.41 4.23
C ARG A 92 6.00 -4.01 3.86
N GLY A 93 5.48 -4.52 2.76
CA GLY A 93 4.12 -4.27 2.32
C GLY A 93 3.58 -5.37 1.42
N GLY A 94 2.35 -5.27 0.98
CA GLY A 94 1.69 -6.28 0.15
C GLY A 94 2.42 -6.61 -1.15
N MET A 95 3.25 -5.70 -1.66
CA MET A 95 3.98 -5.83 -2.92
C MET A 95 5.42 -6.36 -2.76
N GLY A 96 5.93 -6.47 -1.54
CA GLY A 96 7.30 -6.93 -1.29
C GLY A 96 7.97 -6.28 -0.09
N THR A 97 9.30 -6.40 -0.05
CA THR A 97 10.12 -5.89 1.04
C THR A 97 11.07 -4.81 0.53
N VAL A 98 11.32 -3.79 1.37
CA VAL A 98 12.29 -2.73 1.11
C VAL A 98 13.47 -2.90 2.06
N TRP A 99 14.66 -2.95 1.49
CA TRP A 99 15.90 -3.12 2.22
C TRP A 99 16.78 -1.87 2.11
N LEU A 100 17.38 -1.47 3.21
CA LEU A 100 18.58 -0.65 3.14
C LEU A 100 19.72 -1.52 2.66
N ALA A 101 20.45 -1.06 1.67
CA ALA A 101 21.61 -1.74 1.13
C ALA A 101 22.76 -0.75 0.92
N GLU A 102 23.95 -1.28 0.80
CA GLU A 102 25.15 -0.52 0.48
C GLU A 102 25.71 -1.02 -0.84
N ARG A 103 25.98 -0.10 -1.76
CA ARG A 103 26.80 -0.42 -2.94
C ARG A 103 28.23 -0.71 -2.50
N ASP A 104 28.73 -1.88 -2.85
CA ASP A 104 30.03 -2.42 -2.41
C ASP A 104 30.77 -3.04 -3.62
N ASP A 105 31.09 -2.18 -4.59
CA ASP A 105 31.81 -2.58 -5.83
C ASP A 105 33.25 -2.08 -5.89
N ALA A 106 33.86 -1.78 -4.76
CA ALA A 106 35.21 -1.25 -4.57
C ALA A 106 35.50 0.14 -5.22
N GLN A 107 34.51 0.75 -5.90
CA GLN A 107 34.69 2.07 -6.50
C GLN A 107 34.23 3.19 -5.55
N PHE A 108 33.03 3.07 -4.99
CA PHE A 108 32.53 3.99 -3.97
C PHE A 108 31.43 3.31 -3.12
N ARG A 109 31.24 3.81 -1.91
CA ARG A 109 30.16 3.36 -1.02
C ARG A 109 28.99 4.30 -1.12
N GLN A 110 27.80 3.75 -1.33
CA GLN A 110 26.56 4.50 -1.38
C GLN A 110 25.44 3.69 -0.75
N GLN A 111 24.71 4.31 0.17
CA GLN A 111 23.47 3.72 0.68
C GLN A 111 22.36 3.86 -0.36
N VAL A 112 21.62 2.79 -0.57
CA VAL A 112 20.49 2.70 -1.49
C VAL A 112 19.33 1.97 -0.82
N ALA A 113 18.12 2.20 -1.29
CA ALA A 113 16.96 1.39 -0.94
C ALA A 113 16.70 0.37 -2.05
N ILE A 114 16.54 -0.90 -1.71
CA ILE A 114 16.23 -1.97 -2.67
C ILE A 114 14.85 -2.52 -2.33
N LYS A 115 13.93 -2.39 -3.27
CA LYS A 115 12.60 -3.00 -3.18
C LYS A 115 12.58 -4.29 -3.97
N ILE A 116 12.32 -5.39 -3.26
CA ILE A 116 12.25 -6.75 -3.82
C ILE A 116 10.79 -7.12 -3.92
N ILE A 117 10.35 -7.47 -5.11
CA ILE A 117 8.97 -7.83 -5.39
C ILE A 117 8.69 -9.25 -4.87
N ARG A 118 7.49 -9.45 -4.34
CA ARG A 118 7.06 -10.71 -3.74
C ARG A 118 6.96 -11.83 -4.79
N ARG A 119 7.19 -13.08 -4.37
CA ARG A 119 6.93 -14.28 -5.19
C ARG A 119 5.47 -14.36 -5.62
N GLY A 120 5.21 -14.95 -6.79
CA GLY A 120 3.88 -15.01 -7.40
C GLY A 120 3.52 -13.78 -8.25
N MET A 121 4.39 -12.74 -8.27
CA MET A 121 4.33 -11.62 -9.19
C MET A 121 5.50 -11.68 -10.19
N ASP A 122 5.88 -12.88 -10.62
CA ASP A 122 7.07 -13.19 -11.43
C ASP A 122 6.74 -13.89 -12.76
N THR A 123 5.49 -13.78 -13.24
CA THR A 123 5.13 -14.28 -14.58
C THR A 123 5.84 -13.46 -15.66
N ASP A 124 6.10 -14.07 -16.83
CA ASP A 124 6.80 -13.41 -17.94
C ASP A 124 6.18 -12.08 -18.37
N ASP A 125 4.84 -12.00 -18.34
CA ASP A 125 4.11 -10.76 -18.64
C ASP A 125 4.35 -9.69 -17.57
N ILE A 126 4.35 -10.08 -16.30
CA ILE A 126 4.65 -9.19 -15.18
C ILE A 126 6.08 -8.68 -15.29
N LEU A 127 7.04 -9.56 -15.53
CA LEU A 127 8.45 -9.20 -15.70
C LEU A 127 8.67 -8.26 -16.90
N ARG A 128 7.94 -8.47 -18.00
CA ARG A 128 8.00 -7.57 -19.17
C ARG A 128 7.45 -6.18 -18.83
N ARG A 129 6.29 -6.09 -18.20
CA ARG A 129 5.70 -4.82 -17.74
C ARG A 129 6.63 -4.11 -16.76
N PHE A 130 7.19 -4.84 -15.79
CA PHE A 130 8.16 -4.31 -14.84
C PHE A 130 9.38 -3.67 -15.52
N ARG A 131 9.94 -4.33 -16.55
CA ARG A 131 11.07 -3.78 -17.31
C ARG A 131 10.71 -2.50 -18.05
N THR A 132 9.53 -2.45 -18.66
CA THR A 132 9.05 -1.28 -19.38
C THR A 132 8.81 -0.09 -18.43
N GLU A 133 8.13 -0.32 -17.31
CA GLU A 133 7.85 0.70 -16.31
C GLU A 133 9.13 1.22 -15.66
N ARG A 134 10.07 0.35 -15.34
CA ARG A 134 11.38 0.74 -14.84
C ARG A 134 12.08 1.71 -15.81
N GLN A 135 11.98 1.46 -17.10
CA GLN A 135 12.58 2.35 -18.11
C GLN A 135 11.93 3.75 -18.09
N ILE A 136 10.60 3.80 -17.96
CA ILE A 136 9.86 5.07 -17.87
C ILE A 136 10.24 5.81 -16.58
N LEU A 137 10.25 5.13 -15.44
CA LEU A 137 10.60 5.74 -14.16
C LEU A 137 12.06 6.22 -14.10
N ALA A 138 12.98 5.54 -14.78
CA ALA A 138 14.36 5.98 -14.88
C ALA A 138 14.50 7.34 -15.61
N THR A 139 13.48 7.76 -16.37
CA THR A 139 13.48 9.09 -17.02
C THR A 139 13.03 10.21 -16.07
N LEU A 140 12.42 9.89 -14.92
CA LEU A 140 11.99 10.90 -13.97
C LEU A 140 13.20 11.47 -13.21
N ASN A 141 13.50 12.73 -13.48
CA ASN A 141 14.55 13.47 -12.81
C ASN A 141 13.98 14.78 -12.25
N HIS A 142 13.61 14.77 -10.98
CA HIS A 142 13.03 15.89 -10.26
C HIS A 142 13.57 15.93 -8.82
N PRO A 143 13.87 17.11 -8.24
CA PRO A 143 14.46 17.20 -6.89
C PRO A 143 13.58 16.55 -5.81
N ASN A 144 12.27 16.57 -5.99
CA ASN A 144 11.31 15.99 -5.03
C ASN A 144 10.83 14.58 -5.41
N ILE A 145 11.52 13.86 -6.29
CA ILE A 145 11.26 12.44 -6.60
C ILE A 145 12.50 11.64 -6.27
N ALA A 146 12.36 10.54 -5.55
CA ALA A 146 13.46 9.61 -5.31
C ALA A 146 13.87 8.94 -6.63
N ARG A 147 15.15 9.01 -6.96
CA ARG A 147 15.68 8.52 -8.24
C ARG A 147 15.70 7.00 -8.27
N LEU A 148 15.28 6.43 -9.38
CA LEU A 148 15.56 5.04 -9.70
C LEU A 148 17.01 4.94 -10.20
N LEU A 149 17.83 4.10 -9.56
CA LEU A 149 19.26 3.99 -9.82
C LEU A 149 19.61 2.76 -10.66
N ASP A 150 18.94 1.62 -10.37
CA ASP A 150 19.26 0.34 -11.00
C ASP A 150 18.10 -0.65 -10.84
N GLY A 151 18.26 -1.89 -11.32
CA GLY A 151 17.32 -2.96 -11.06
C GLY A 151 17.74 -4.26 -11.74
N GLY A 152 17.28 -5.37 -11.18
CA GLY A 152 17.65 -6.70 -11.62
C GLY A 152 16.67 -7.78 -11.16
N SER A 153 17.18 -9.00 -11.13
CA SER A 153 16.47 -10.14 -10.54
C SER A 153 17.35 -10.79 -9.47
N THR A 154 16.73 -11.22 -8.39
CA THR A 154 17.39 -12.01 -7.34
C THR A 154 17.78 -13.39 -7.89
N PRO A 155 18.65 -14.17 -7.20
CA PRO A 155 19.01 -15.53 -7.64
C PRO A 155 17.81 -16.47 -7.81
N ASP A 156 16.75 -16.24 -7.06
CA ASP A 156 15.49 -17.01 -7.13
C ASP A 156 14.45 -16.40 -8.12
N GLY A 157 14.88 -15.44 -8.98
CA GLY A 157 14.10 -14.91 -10.10
C GLY A 157 13.20 -13.73 -9.75
N ARG A 158 13.08 -13.31 -8.49
CA ARG A 158 12.25 -12.16 -8.10
C ARG A 158 12.82 -10.86 -8.66
N PRO A 159 11.98 -10.01 -9.27
CA PRO A 159 12.44 -8.70 -9.70
C PRO A 159 12.73 -7.79 -8.51
N TYR A 160 13.77 -6.98 -8.63
CA TYR A 160 14.04 -5.88 -7.69
C TYR A 160 14.42 -4.61 -8.42
N TYR A 161 14.25 -3.48 -7.74
CA TYR A 161 14.78 -2.19 -8.18
C TYR A 161 15.49 -1.47 -7.05
N VAL A 162 16.49 -0.69 -7.46
CA VAL A 162 17.36 0.08 -6.59
C VAL A 162 17.01 1.54 -6.73
N MET A 163 16.76 2.21 -5.64
CA MET A 163 16.41 3.64 -5.61
C MET A 163 17.26 4.41 -4.61
N GLU A 164 17.26 5.70 -4.74
CA GLU A 164 17.83 6.63 -3.78
C GLU A 164 17.30 6.32 -2.38
N TYR A 165 18.20 6.08 -1.42
CA TYR A 165 17.82 5.98 -0.02
C TYR A 165 17.58 7.38 0.54
N ILE A 166 16.41 7.58 1.14
CA ILE A 166 16.03 8.85 1.74
C ILE A 166 16.00 8.66 3.27
N ALA A 167 16.95 9.27 3.95
CA ALA A 167 16.92 9.40 5.40
C ALA A 167 15.92 10.52 5.77
N GLY A 168 14.71 10.15 6.14
CA GLY A 168 13.62 11.09 6.41
C GLY A 168 12.48 10.43 7.16
N ARG A 169 11.47 11.24 7.53
CA ARG A 169 10.22 10.80 8.13
C ARG A 169 9.08 11.02 7.15
N SER A 170 7.97 10.30 7.32
CA SER A 170 6.78 10.57 6.53
C SER A 170 6.30 12.02 6.76
N ILE A 171 5.67 12.60 5.76
CA ILE A 171 5.29 14.04 5.78
C ILE A 171 4.36 14.36 6.95
N ASP A 172 3.47 13.45 7.33
CA ASP A 172 2.57 13.59 8.48
C ASP A 172 3.33 13.54 9.81
N GLU A 173 4.23 12.55 9.99
CA GLU A 173 5.10 12.45 11.15
C GLU A 173 6.03 13.67 11.28
N TYR A 174 6.61 14.12 10.18
CA TYR A 174 7.46 15.32 10.16
C TYR A 174 6.68 16.56 10.58
N CYS A 175 5.47 16.76 10.00
CA CYS A 175 4.59 17.88 10.36
C CYS A 175 4.17 17.87 11.83
N ALA A 176 3.92 16.68 12.38
CA ALA A 176 3.54 16.52 13.79
C ALA A 176 4.72 16.76 14.72
N ALA A 177 5.87 16.11 14.46
CA ALA A 177 7.07 16.21 15.31
C ALA A 177 7.69 17.60 15.31
N SER A 178 7.56 18.36 14.21
CA SER A 178 8.06 19.73 14.10
C SER A 178 6.98 20.79 14.41
N GLU A 179 5.80 20.38 14.86
CA GLU A 179 4.65 21.26 15.19
C GLU A 179 4.35 22.31 14.11
N LEU A 180 4.46 21.91 12.85
CA LEU A 180 4.37 22.84 11.72
C LEU A 180 3.01 23.52 11.65
N SER A 181 3.06 24.84 11.39
CA SER A 181 1.88 25.63 11.08
C SER A 181 1.21 25.17 9.77
N VAL A 182 -0.03 25.56 9.55
CA VAL A 182 -0.77 25.28 8.30
C VAL A 182 -0.01 25.79 7.07
N ALA A 183 0.60 26.97 7.14
CA ALA A 183 1.34 27.55 6.02
C ALA A 183 2.58 26.71 5.65
N GLU A 184 3.30 26.20 6.66
CA GLU A 184 4.45 25.34 6.45
C GLU A 184 4.05 23.97 5.90
N ARG A 185 2.97 23.36 6.40
CA ARG A 185 2.41 22.10 5.85
C ARG A 185 2.01 22.25 4.39
N LEU A 186 1.36 23.38 4.04
CA LEU A 186 0.99 23.70 2.65
C LEU A 186 2.22 23.92 1.78
N HIS A 187 3.31 24.46 2.32
CA HIS A 187 4.57 24.64 1.58
C HIS A 187 5.19 23.29 1.22
N LEU A 188 5.27 22.34 2.16
CA LEU A 188 5.72 20.98 1.89
C LEU A 188 4.80 20.27 0.87
N PHE A 189 3.49 20.36 1.07
CA PHE A 189 2.51 19.75 0.19
C PHE A 189 2.59 20.30 -1.25
N ARG A 190 2.88 21.59 -1.42
CA ARG A 190 3.10 22.17 -2.75
C ARG A 190 4.27 21.52 -3.49
N SER A 191 5.34 21.14 -2.78
CA SER A 191 6.47 20.41 -3.36
C SER A 191 6.07 19.00 -3.82
N VAL A 192 5.17 18.32 -3.09
CA VAL A 192 4.55 17.06 -3.53
C VAL A 192 3.75 17.26 -4.80
N CYS A 193 2.89 18.27 -4.84
CA CYS A 193 2.08 18.60 -6.04
C CYS A 193 2.96 18.86 -7.27
N ALA A 194 4.08 19.58 -7.10
CA ALA A 194 5.03 19.85 -8.19
C ALA A 194 5.66 18.55 -8.72
N ALA A 195 6.04 17.62 -7.82
CA ALA A 195 6.58 16.32 -8.20
C ALA A 195 5.55 15.46 -8.96
N VAL A 196 4.31 15.40 -8.48
CA VAL A 196 3.22 14.67 -9.13
C VAL A 196 2.88 15.29 -10.49
N SER A 197 2.77 16.62 -10.58
CA SER A 197 2.54 17.33 -11.84
C SER A 197 3.64 17.05 -12.87
N TYR A 198 4.90 17.02 -12.44
CA TYR A 198 6.03 16.67 -13.29
C TYR A 198 5.93 15.25 -13.86
N ALA A 199 5.48 14.28 -13.04
CA ALA A 199 5.25 12.90 -13.47
C ALA A 199 4.07 12.81 -14.46
N HIS A 200 2.95 13.48 -14.18
CA HIS A 200 1.77 13.51 -15.04
C HIS A 200 2.07 14.09 -16.43
N GLN A 201 2.90 15.13 -16.53
CA GLN A 201 3.37 15.69 -17.81
C GLN A 201 4.17 14.66 -18.65
N ARG A 202 4.64 13.59 -18.02
CA ARG A 202 5.35 12.48 -18.66
C ARG A 202 4.49 11.21 -18.75
N LEU A 203 3.17 11.38 -18.57
CA LEU A 203 2.17 10.31 -18.61
C LEU A 203 2.40 9.22 -17.55
N VAL A 204 3.07 9.56 -16.44
CA VAL A 204 3.29 8.66 -15.32
C VAL A 204 2.29 8.99 -14.20
N ILE A 205 1.48 8.02 -13.82
CA ILE A 205 0.52 8.11 -12.73
C ILE A 205 1.12 7.39 -11.51
N HIS A 206 1.06 8.00 -10.33
CA HIS A 206 1.67 7.44 -9.12
C HIS A 206 0.91 6.24 -8.55
N ARG A 207 -0.42 6.31 -8.50
CA ARG A 207 -1.37 5.24 -8.11
C ARG A 207 -1.36 4.82 -6.63
N ASP A 208 -0.39 5.27 -5.83
CA ASP A 208 -0.26 4.93 -4.39
C ASP A 208 0.21 6.14 -3.56
N LEU A 209 -0.43 7.29 -3.75
CA LEU A 209 -0.13 8.49 -2.98
C LEU A 209 -0.67 8.36 -1.56
N LYS A 210 0.24 8.40 -0.58
CA LYS A 210 -0.04 8.35 0.86
C LYS A 210 1.14 8.96 1.62
N PRO A 211 0.97 9.37 2.89
CA PRO A 211 2.04 10.00 3.66
C PRO A 211 3.32 9.17 3.73
N SER A 212 3.23 7.86 3.91
CA SER A 212 4.41 6.98 3.96
C SER A 212 5.23 6.92 2.67
N ASN A 213 4.67 7.37 1.54
CA ASN A 213 5.38 7.51 0.27
C ASN A 213 5.87 8.95 0.02
N MET A 214 5.78 9.84 1.01
CA MET A 214 6.20 11.24 0.97
C MET A 214 7.14 11.51 2.14
N LEU A 215 8.44 11.26 1.96
CA LEU A 215 9.41 11.48 3.02
C LEU A 215 9.89 12.94 3.03
N VAL A 216 10.15 13.44 4.22
CA VAL A 216 10.78 14.74 4.44
C VAL A 216 12.11 14.51 5.15
N THR A 217 13.19 14.96 4.53
CA THR A 217 14.54 14.91 5.10
C THR A 217 14.73 15.95 6.20
N ASP A 218 15.80 15.85 6.97
CA ASP A 218 16.07 16.77 8.09
C ASP A 218 16.28 18.23 7.63
N ASP A 219 16.67 18.46 6.38
CA ASP A 219 16.76 19.78 5.77
C ASP A 219 15.42 20.32 5.23
N GLY A 220 14.32 19.60 5.43
CA GLY A 220 12.99 19.98 4.99
C GLY A 220 12.69 19.68 3.51
N THR A 221 13.55 18.94 2.81
CA THR A 221 13.30 18.55 1.42
C THR A 221 12.32 17.39 1.35
N VAL A 222 11.22 17.57 0.59
CA VAL A 222 10.26 16.49 0.33
C VAL A 222 10.79 15.57 -0.78
N LYS A 223 10.66 14.27 -0.57
CA LYS A 223 10.96 13.22 -1.56
C LYS A 223 9.77 12.29 -1.72
N LEU A 224 9.20 12.24 -2.92
CA LEU A 224 8.16 11.30 -3.30
C LEU A 224 8.79 9.97 -3.69
N LEU A 225 8.31 8.89 -3.07
CA LEU A 225 8.79 7.52 -3.26
C LEU A 225 7.80 6.69 -4.07
N ASP A 226 8.25 5.56 -4.58
CA ASP A 226 7.44 4.41 -4.97
C ASP A 226 6.24 4.72 -5.89
N PHE A 227 6.50 5.23 -7.09
CA PHE A 227 5.50 5.16 -8.15
C PHE A 227 5.02 3.72 -8.30
N GLY A 228 3.71 3.50 -8.24
CA GLY A 228 3.08 2.18 -8.07
C GLY A 228 3.39 1.14 -9.16
N ILE A 229 4.68 0.86 -9.41
CA ILE A 229 5.19 -0.11 -10.39
C ILE A 229 4.47 -1.46 -10.22
N ALA A 230 4.33 -1.91 -8.98
CA ALA A 230 3.76 -3.22 -8.71
C ALA A 230 2.24 -3.26 -8.96
N ARG A 231 1.53 -2.12 -8.98
CA ARG A 231 0.11 -2.07 -9.37
C ARG A 231 -0.11 -2.17 -10.88
N LEU A 232 0.89 -1.86 -11.69
CA LEU A 232 0.87 -2.09 -13.13
C LEU A 232 1.11 -3.56 -13.47
N LEU A 233 1.65 -4.30 -12.52
CA LEU A 233 1.93 -5.73 -12.68
C LEU A 233 0.70 -6.60 -12.40
N THR A 234 -0.37 -6.05 -11.82
CA THR A 234 -1.65 -6.76 -11.70
C THR A 234 -2.37 -6.74 -13.04
N PRO A 235 -2.91 -7.88 -13.53
CA PRO A 235 -3.70 -7.93 -14.75
C PRO A 235 -4.83 -6.91 -14.71
N GLU A 236 -5.05 -6.18 -15.81
CA GLU A 236 -6.24 -5.36 -15.96
C GLU A 236 -7.48 -6.27 -15.88
N ALA A 237 -8.51 -5.78 -15.22
CA ALA A 237 -9.71 -6.53 -14.89
C ALA A 237 -10.39 -7.11 -16.14
N GLY A 238 -10.18 -8.38 -16.37
CA GLY A 238 -10.86 -9.20 -17.39
C GLY A 238 -11.05 -10.64 -16.94
N GLU A 239 -10.15 -11.17 -16.15
CA GLU A 239 -10.09 -12.63 -15.95
C GLU A 239 -9.68 -13.10 -14.57
N LEU A 240 -9.97 -12.54 -13.46
CA LEU A 240 -9.91 -13.31 -12.19
C LEU A 240 -10.33 -12.47 -10.96
N THR A 241 -11.34 -12.95 -10.28
CA THR A 241 -11.70 -12.72 -8.87
C THR A 241 -11.33 -11.37 -8.27
N VAL A 242 -12.24 -10.45 -8.40
CA VAL A 242 -12.14 -9.00 -8.23
C VAL A 242 -11.89 -8.54 -6.78
N THR A 243 -11.96 -9.41 -5.76
CA THR A 243 -12.11 -8.91 -4.39
C THR A 243 -10.89 -9.04 -3.50
N ALA A 244 -10.31 -10.20 -3.28
CA ALA A 244 -9.27 -10.36 -2.26
C ALA A 244 -7.87 -9.86 -2.67
N THR A 245 -7.46 -10.11 -3.92
CA THR A 245 -6.10 -9.74 -4.39
C THR A 245 -5.95 -8.22 -4.59
N ARG A 246 -7.02 -7.52 -4.97
CA ARG A 246 -7.02 -6.06 -5.15
C ARG A 246 -6.90 -5.31 -3.82
N TYR A 247 -7.64 -5.74 -2.80
CA TYR A 247 -7.61 -5.09 -1.48
C TYR A 247 -6.31 -5.35 -0.72
N GLY A 248 -5.64 -6.49 -0.92
CA GLY A 248 -4.33 -6.77 -0.31
C GLY A 248 -3.18 -5.92 -0.87
N ILE A 249 -3.38 -5.23 -2.01
CA ILE A 249 -2.37 -4.41 -2.68
C ILE A 249 -2.62 -2.91 -2.45
N MET A 250 -3.80 -2.51 -2.00
CA MET A 250 -4.24 -1.13 -1.88
C MET A 250 -4.29 -0.69 -0.42
N THR A 251 -3.95 0.57 -0.15
CA THR A 251 -4.24 1.22 1.13
C THR A 251 -5.59 1.93 0.98
N PRO A 252 -6.71 1.36 1.47
CA PRO A 252 -8.05 1.87 1.17
C PRO A 252 -8.25 3.33 1.58
N ALA A 253 -7.57 3.74 2.65
CA ALA A 253 -7.71 5.08 3.22
C ALA A 253 -7.38 6.24 2.26
N TYR A 254 -6.61 5.99 1.21
CA TYR A 254 -6.18 7.01 0.24
C TYR A 254 -6.62 6.69 -1.19
N ALA A 255 -7.33 5.57 -1.38
CA ALA A 255 -7.76 5.12 -2.69
C ALA A 255 -8.86 6.01 -3.27
N SER A 256 -8.78 6.30 -4.55
CA SER A 256 -9.85 7.02 -5.27
C SER A 256 -11.07 6.11 -5.53
N PRO A 257 -12.27 6.69 -5.76
CA PRO A 257 -13.46 5.91 -6.08
C PRO A 257 -13.26 4.93 -7.24
N GLU A 258 -12.60 5.34 -8.30
CA GLU A 258 -12.29 4.47 -9.44
C GLU A 258 -11.29 3.38 -9.09
N GLN A 259 -10.34 3.62 -8.18
CA GLN A 259 -9.46 2.57 -7.66
C GLN A 259 -10.23 1.55 -6.82
N ALA A 260 -11.13 2.01 -5.97
CA ALA A 260 -11.95 1.17 -5.11
C ALA A 260 -12.95 0.34 -5.91
N SER A 261 -13.64 0.93 -6.90
CA SER A 261 -14.64 0.26 -7.74
C SER A 261 -14.05 -0.51 -8.91
N GLY A 262 -12.73 -0.39 -9.18
CA GLY A 262 -12.08 -1.07 -10.29
C GLY A 262 -12.24 -0.39 -11.64
N GLY A 263 -12.50 0.91 -11.64
CA GLY A 263 -12.55 1.73 -12.85
C GLY A 263 -11.16 2.05 -13.42
N SER A 264 -11.14 2.83 -14.49
CA SER A 264 -9.91 3.26 -15.15
C SER A 264 -9.15 4.28 -14.30
N ILE A 265 -7.91 3.99 -13.99
CA ILE A 265 -7.03 4.86 -13.21
C ILE A 265 -6.44 5.93 -14.13
N THR A 266 -6.59 7.19 -13.75
CA THR A 266 -6.09 8.35 -14.46
C THR A 266 -5.32 9.30 -13.55
N THR A 267 -4.83 10.41 -14.07
CA THR A 267 -4.24 11.48 -13.26
C THR A 267 -5.20 12.05 -12.22
N ALA A 268 -6.51 11.96 -12.45
CA ALA A 268 -7.55 12.37 -11.49
C ALA A 268 -7.52 11.49 -10.22
N SER A 269 -7.16 10.21 -10.34
CA SER A 269 -7.00 9.32 -9.19
C SER A 269 -5.91 9.80 -8.23
N ASP A 270 -4.78 10.27 -8.77
CA ASP A 270 -3.71 10.86 -7.96
C ASP A 270 -4.15 12.19 -7.32
N VAL A 271 -4.92 13.01 -8.05
CA VAL A 271 -5.46 14.28 -7.51
C VAL A 271 -6.41 14.01 -6.33
N TYR A 272 -7.25 12.98 -6.43
CA TYR A 272 -8.10 12.55 -5.31
C TYR A 272 -7.26 12.14 -4.10
N SER A 273 -6.27 11.26 -4.29
CA SER A 273 -5.38 10.82 -3.21
C SER A 273 -4.60 11.97 -2.57
N LEU A 274 -4.14 12.95 -3.38
CA LEU A 274 -3.56 14.19 -2.87
C LEU A 274 -4.55 14.98 -2.01
N GLY A 275 -5.82 15.04 -2.39
CA GLY A 275 -6.88 15.67 -1.59
C GLY A 275 -7.04 15.01 -0.22
N VAL A 276 -7.00 13.68 -0.16
CA VAL A 276 -7.07 12.92 1.10
C VAL A 276 -5.85 13.20 1.99
N VAL A 277 -4.63 13.19 1.40
CA VAL A 277 -3.39 13.51 2.13
C VAL A 277 -3.43 14.95 2.65
N LEU A 278 -3.87 15.91 1.84
CA LEU A 278 -4.00 17.31 2.28
C LEU A 278 -4.99 17.45 3.44
N TYR A 279 -6.12 16.77 3.36
CA TYR A 279 -7.10 16.75 4.43
C TYR A 279 -6.47 16.28 5.74
N GLU A 280 -5.76 15.15 5.71
CA GLU A 280 -5.07 14.60 6.88
C GLU A 280 -3.98 15.53 7.42
N LEU A 281 -3.18 16.13 6.56
CA LEU A 281 -2.16 17.12 6.96
C LEU A 281 -2.76 18.37 7.63
N LEU A 282 -3.98 18.77 7.25
CA LEU A 282 -4.63 19.96 7.80
C LEU A 282 -5.41 19.69 9.08
N THR A 283 -5.96 18.49 9.24
CA THR A 283 -6.89 18.14 10.34
C THR A 283 -6.29 17.17 11.35
N GLY A 284 -5.21 16.47 10.99
CA GLY A 284 -4.68 15.34 11.78
C GLY A 284 -5.52 14.07 11.69
N GLN A 285 -6.58 14.06 10.88
CA GLN A 285 -7.50 12.93 10.73
C GLN A 285 -7.77 12.66 9.25
N ARG A 286 -8.08 11.42 8.92
CA ARG A 286 -8.50 11.04 7.56
C ARG A 286 -9.95 11.46 7.30
N PRO A 287 -10.33 11.78 6.04
CA PRO A 287 -11.70 12.17 5.70
C PRO A 287 -12.71 11.05 5.91
N TYR A 288 -12.27 9.80 5.81
CA TYR A 288 -13.09 8.61 6.02
C TYR A 288 -12.50 7.74 7.12
N GLN A 289 -13.38 7.25 8.00
CA GLN A 289 -13.05 6.24 9.00
C GLN A 289 -13.80 4.96 8.63
N PHE A 290 -13.07 3.87 8.50
CA PHE A 290 -13.65 2.56 8.20
C PHE A 290 -13.86 1.82 9.51
N THR A 291 -15.09 1.41 9.77
CA THR A 291 -15.47 0.60 10.95
C THR A 291 -15.53 -0.88 10.61
N THR A 292 -15.28 -1.23 9.36
CA THR A 292 -15.40 -2.57 8.81
C THR A 292 -14.26 -2.87 7.86
N THR A 293 -13.95 -4.14 7.68
CA THR A 293 -13.03 -4.64 6.66
C THR A 293 -13.76 -5.15 5.41
N ARG A 294 -15.08 -5.12 5.40
CA ARG A 294 -15.88 -5.60 4.26
C ARG A 294 -15.62 -4.73 3.04
N PRO A 295 -15.15 -5.35 1.93
CA PRO A 295 -14.78 -4.62 0.73
C PRO A 295 -15.91 -3.77 0.15
N ASP A 296 -17.13 -4.27 0.15
CA ASP A 296 -18.32 -3.59 -0.36
C ASP A 296 -18.64 -2.32 0.45
N GLU A 297 -18.52 -2.37 1.77
CA GLU A 297 -18.72 -1.21 2.64
C GLU A 297 -17.61 -0.18 2.48
N ILE A 298 -16.35 -0.62 2.36
CA ILE A 298 -15.21 0.28 2.08
C ILE A 298 -15.44 1.01 0.76
N VAL A 299 -15.84 0.29 -0.31
CA VAL A 299 -16.17 0.90 -1.60
C VAL A 299 -17.31 1.90 -1.46
N ARG A 300 -18.37 1.54 -0.73
CA ARG A 300 -19.51 2.43 -0.52
C ARG A 300 -19.11 3.71 0.21
N VAL A 301 -18.29 3.60 1.27
CA VAL A 301 -17.79 4.78 2.01
C VAL A 301 -16.98 5.68 1.09
N ILE A 302 -16.05 5.13 0.30
CA ILE A 302 -15.18 5.92 -0.60
C ILE A 302 -16.00 6.56 -1.74
N CYS A 303 -17.01 5.86 -2.27
CA CYS A 303 -17.76 6.32 -3.43
C CYS A 303 -18.96 7.20 -3.11
N GLU A 304 -19.59 7.03 -1.94
CA GLU A 304 -20.89 7.63 -1.64
C GLU A 304 -20.86 8.58 -0.44
N GLN A 305 -19.93 8.42 0.50
CA GLN A 305 -19.89 9.25 1.69
C GLN A 305 -19.25 10.60 1.39
N GLU A 306 -19.94 11.69 1.74
CA GLU A 306 -19.37 13.04 1.69
C GLU A 306 -18.52 13.28 2.96
N PRO A 307 -17.22 13.67 2.80
CA PRO A 307 -16.35 13.90 3.96
C PRO A 307 -16.74 15.18 4.71
N GLU A 308 -16.50 15.20 6.01
CA GLU A 308 -16.71 16.40 6.80
C GLU A 308 -15.74 17.51 6.39
N PRO A 309 -16.18 18.77 6.20
CA PRO A 309 -15.27 19.85 5.83
C PRO A 309 -14.13 20.04 6.85
N PRO A 310 -12.86 20.19 6.43
CA PRO A 310 -11.72 20.37 7.34
C PRO A 310 -11.88 21.51 8.34
N SER A 311 -12.63 22.57 7.94
CA SER A 311 -12.89 23.73 8.78
C SER A 311 -13.78 23.44 10.01
N ARG A 312 -14.59 22.39 9.97
CA ARG A 312 -15.43 21.98 11.13
C ARG A 312 -14.60 21.25 12.17
N ILE A 313 -13.74 20.33 11.75
CA ILE A 313 -12.87 19.55 12.64
C ILE A 313 -11.94 20.47 13.44
N ARG A 314 -11.28 21.41 12.80
CA ARG A 314 -10.39 22.38 13.48
C ARG A 314 -11.10 23.28 14.48
N LYS A 315 -12.35 23.63 14.25
CA LYS A 315 -13.15 24.41 15.22
C LYS A 315 -13.45 23.60 16.48
N ALA A 316 -13.71 22.31 16.36
CA ALA A 316 -13.98 21.43 17.50
C ALA A 316 -12.75 21.30 18.42
N GLU A 317 -11.54 21.17 17.87
CA GLU A 317 -10.30 21.07 18.66
C GLU A 317 -9.95 22.39 19.39
N VAL A 318 -10.16 23.54 18.75
CA VAL A 318 -9.96 24.85 19.38
C VAL A 318 -10.97 25.10 20.50
N GLY A 319 -12.22 24.64 20.34
CA GLY A 319 -13.26 24.75 21.36
C GLY A 319 -12.99 23.88 22.60
N SER A 320 -12.38 22.69 22.42
CA SER A 320 -12.07 21.79 23.54
C SER A 320 -10.83 22.17 24.35
N ARG A 321 -9.92 23.00 23.81
CA ARG A 321 -8.76 23.54 24.53
C ARG A 321 -9.06 24.78 25.37
N ASN A 322 -10.24 25.40 25.18
CA ASN A 322 -10.67 26.60 25.91
C ASN A 322 -11.80 26.30 26.94
N SER A 323 -12.06 25.04 27.23
CA SER A 323 -12.95 24.55 28.28
C SER A 323 -12.17 23.80 29.34
#